data_b9ce4a19b59f1ddb53b4477a22c22711
#
_entry.id   b9ce4a19b59f1ddb53b4477a22c22711
#
_cell.length_a   1.000
_cell.length_b   1.000
_cell.length_c   1.000
_cell.angle_alpha   90.00
_cell.angle_beta   90.00
_cell.angle_gamma   90.00
#
_symmetry.space_group_name_H-M   'P 1'
#
loop_
_entity.id
_entity.type
_entity.pdbx_description
1 polymer ?
#
loop_
_entity_poly.entity_id
_entity_poly.type
_entity_poly.pdbx_seq_one_letter_code
_entity_poly.pdbx_strand_id
1 'polypeptide(L)'
;MRGILRRWGWLAAIIAVAIVLLWLKHAPAPTSYVTTKVERGDLVRAVTATGTVNPVVTVQVGTYVSGPIVKIYCDFNTEVKKGQICAKIDPRPYQVTVEQASASLANARAQLKKDQANLRYEQLTYERNLALMKDNVVTQDALDSARSAADQAAAQVELDHASIRQQEASLHAAQVNLGYTDIISPVDGTVVSRNVDVGQTVAASFQTPTLFLIAQDLTRMQVDASVSESDVGPVRVGQNAEFTVDAFPHHPFPATVTQVRQAPVTVQNVVTYDVVLGVANPELLLKPGMTANAKIITAEEPNVLMVPLQALRFSPDAGSGKGARAEHRHDDHKADLWVLNGKTIRQIRVVRGIDDGTSVEILGGELKPGDQVVIDEVADAGDGKKPRLARPQMGGGMHHF
;
A
#
# COMPACT_ATOMS: atom_id res chain seq x y z
N MET A 1 -78.32 -40.02 -52.56
CA MET A 1 -77.74 -39.05 -51.58
C MET A 1 -77.24 -39.67 -50.25
N ARG A 2 -77.25 -40.96 -50.03
CA ARG A 2 -76.88 -41.62 -48.78
C ARG A 2 -75.38 -42.07 -48.69
N GLY A 3 -74.59 -41.96 -49.80
CA GLY A 3 -73.21 -42.39 -49.81
C GLY A 3 -72.13 -41.34 -49.49
N ILE A 4 -72.50 -40.02 -49.64
CA ILE A 4 -71.52 -38.91 -49.44
C ILE A 4 -71.41 -38.54 -47.95
N LEU A 5 -72.49 -38.62 -47.18
CA LEU A 5 -72.46 -38.33 -45.73
C LEU A 5 -71.56 -39.33 -44.92
N ARG A 6 -71.53 -40.60 -45.39
CA ARG A 6 -70.68 -41.61 -44.67
C ARG A 6 -69.17 -41.45 -44.88
N ARG A 7 -68.79 -40.85 -46.00
CA ARG A 7 -67.35 -40.53 -46.28
C ARG A 7 -66.87 -39.32 -45.52
N TRP A 8 -67.72 -38.34 -45.24
CA TRP A 8 -67.33 -37.14 -44.46
C TRP A 8 -67.26 -37.44 -42.96
N GLY A 9 -68.02 -38.43 -42.43
CA GLY A 9 -67.95 -38.91 -41.07
C GLY A 9 -66.59 -39.56 -40.78
N TRP A 10 -66.01 -40.34 -41.73
CA TRP A 10 -64.71 -40.95 -41.56
C TRP A 10 -63.55 -39.92 -41.65
N LEU A 11 -63.68 -38.88 -42.48
CA LEU A 11 -62.73 -37.79 -42.54
C LEU A 11 -62.70 -36.95 -41.23
N ALA A 12 -63.87 -36.69 -40.67
CA ALA A 12 -63.96 -35.99 -39.38
C ALA A 12 -63.37 -36.82 -38.21
N ALA A 13 -63.57 -38.15 -38.22
CA ALA A 13 -62.97 -39.04 -37.24
C ALA A 13 -61.41 -39.11 -37.33
N ILE A 14 -60.90 -39.13 -38.58
CA ILE A 14 -59.44 -39.09 -38.79
C ILE A 14 -58.83 -37.76 -38.36
N ILE A 15 -59.48 -36.63 -38.64
CA ILE A 15 -59.05 -35.30 -38.19
C ILE A 15 -59.09 -35.20 -36.66
N ALA A 16 -60.16 -35.71 -36.02
CA ALA A 16 -60.25 -35.72 -34.55
C ALA A 16 -59.15 -36.57 -33.91
N VAL A 17 -58.84 -37.75 -34.46
CA VAL A 17 -57.75 -38.59 -34.02
C VAL A 17 -56.36 -37.92 -34.25
N ALA A 18 -56.19 -37.23 -35.39
CA ALA A 18 -54.97 -36.47 -35.67
C ALA A 18 -54.77 -35.30 -34.71
N ILE A 19 -55.86 -34.60 -34.36
CA ILE A 19 -55.84 -33.50 -33.36
C ILE A 19 -55.49 -34.07 -31.97
N VAL A 20 -56.08 -35.18 -31.57
CA VAL A 20 -55.78 -35.84 -30.28
C VAL A 20 -54.31 -36.34 -30.25
N LEU A 21 -53.82 -36.94 -31.36
CA LEU A 21 -52.42 -37.32 -31.49
C LEU A 21 -51.45 -36.14 -31.50
N LEU A 22 -51.81 -35.03 -32.12
CA LEU A 22 -51.06 -33.77 -32.05
C LEU A 22 -51.06 -33.17 -30.64
N TRP A 23 -52.20 -33.26 -29.92
CA TRP A 23 -52.32 -32.78 -28.54
C TRP A 23 -51.49 -33.64 -27.57
N LEU A 24 -51.48 -34.98 -27.75
CA LEU A 24 -50.63 -35.94 -27.01
C LEU A 24 -49.14 -35.77 -27.30
N LYS A 25 -48.77 -35.32 -28.50
CA LYS A 25 -47.33 -34.98 -28.83
C LYS A 25 -46.88 -33.62 -28.31
N HIS A 26 -47.82 -32.75 -27.89
CA HIS A 26 -47.54 -31.43 -27.33
C HIS A 26 -47.63 -31.43 -25.79
N ALA A 27 -47.70 -32.60 -25.14
CA ALA A 27 -47.52 -32.66 -23.71
C ALA A 27 -46.06 -32.16 -23.38
N PRO A 28 -45.90 -31.10 -22.54
CA PRO A 28 -44.55 -30.61 -22.17
C PRO A 28 -43.77 -31.78 -21.56
N ALA A 29 -42.53 -31.94 -22.01
CA ALA A 29 -41.61 -32.93 -21.48
C ALA A 29 -41.47 -32.74 -19.96
N PRO A 30 -41.38 -33.80 -19.17
CA PRO A 30 -41.18 -33.67 -17.73
C PRO A 30 -39.85 -32.98 -17.49
N THR A 31 -39.90 -31.79 -16.93
CA THR A 31 -38.73 -31.05 -16.54
C THR A 31 -38.15 -31.62 -15.26
N SER A 32 -36.87 -31.94 -15.25
CA SER A 32 -36.14 -32.38 -14.07
C SER A 32 -35.37 -31.18 -13.49
N TYR A 33 -35.55 -30.94 -12.19
CA TYR A 33 -34.90 -29.82 -11.50
C TYR A 33 -33.67 -30.31 -10.75
N VAL A 34 -32.55 -29.56 -10.90
CA VAL A 34 -31.39 -29.76 -10.04
C VAL A 34 -31.62 -28.97 -8.76
N THR A 35 -31.53 -29.64 -7.62
CA THR A 35 -31.81 -29.03 -6.32
C THR A 35 -30.63 -29.18 -5.37
N THR A 36 -30.51 -28.21 -4.46
CA THR A 36 -29.57 -28.25 -3.34
C THR A 36 -30.35 -28.12 -2.03
N LYS A 37 -29.91 -28.82 -0.99
CA LYS A 37 -30.50 -28.65 0.34
C LYS A 37 -30.11 -27.36 0.98
N VAL A 38 -31.06 -26.75 1.68
CA VAL A 38 -30.82 -25.61 2.54
C VAL A 38 -30.20 -26.10 3.84
N GLU A 39 -29.03 -25.57 4.16
CA GLU A 39 -28.25 -25.94 5.33
C GLU A 39 -27.98 -24.73 6.22
N ARG A 40 -27.68 -24.98 7.48
CA ARG A 40 -27.14 -23.95 8.38
C ARG A 40 -25.64 -24.06 8.46
N GLY A 41 -24.96 -22.93 8.45
CA GLY A 41 -23.52 -22.87 8.57
C GLY A 41 -23.04 -21.46 8.88
N ASP A 42 -21.76 -21.31 9.04
CA ASP A 42 -21.11 -20.03 9.28
C ASP A 42 -20.83 -19.37 7.93
N LEU A 43 -21.28 -18.12 7.78
CA LEU A 43 -21.09 -17.35 6.57
C LEU A 43 -20.11 -16.21 6.84
N VAL A 44 -19.01 -16.20 6.09
CA VAL A 44 -17.94 -15.22 6.23
C VAL A 44 -17.85 -14.40 4.94
N ARG A 45 -18.19 -13.14 5.03
CA ARG A 45 -17.96 -12.19 3.94
C ARG A 45 -16.55 -11.62 4.05
N ALA A 46 -15.76 -11.80 3.03
CA ALA A 46 -14.39 -11.32 3.01
C ALA A 46 -14.06 -10.56 1.72
N VAL A 47 -13.20 -9.56 1.85
CA VAL A 47 -12.58 -8.85 0.75
C VAL A 47 -11.20 -9.43 0.51
N THR A 48 -10.91 -9.81 -0.72
CA THR A 48 -9.59 -10.30 -1.12
C THR A 48 -8.76 -9.17 -1.72
N ALA A 49 -7.50 -9.09 -1.33
CA ALA A 49 -6.57 -8.09 -1.82
C ALA A 49 -5.16 -8.68 -1.93
N THR A 50 -4.38 -8.18 -2.87
CA THR A 50 -2.95 -8.48 -2.96
C THR A 50 -2.15 -7.35 -2.36
N GLY A 51 -1.00 -7.65 -1.77
CA GLY A 51 -0.17 -6.65 -1.14
C GLY A 51 1.28 -7.08 -1.00
N THR A 52 2.08 -6.25 -0.35
CA THR A 52 3.48 -6.51 -0.04
C THR A 52 3.73 -6.50 1.46
N VAL A 53 4.56 -7.42 1.91
CA VAL A 53 5.00 -7.49 3.31
C VAL A 53 6.14 -6.51 3.52
N ASN A 54 6.01 -5.60 4.47
CA ASN A 54 7.01 -4.58 4.79
C ASN A 54 7.23 -4.49 6.31
N PRO A 55 8.40 -4.08 6.78
CA PRO A 55 8.58 -3.69 8.18
C PRO A 55 7.72 -2.45 8.50
N VAL A 56 7.25 -2.36 9.76
CA VAL A 56 6.44 -1.20 10.19
C VAL A 56 7.22 0.11 10.08
N VAL A 57 8.52 0.08 10.39
CA VAL A 57 9.40 1.26 10.27
C VAL A 57 10.64 0.90 9.48
N THR A 58 10.84 1.60 8.37
CA THR A 58 12.06 1.56 7.58
C THR A 58 12.67 2.94 7.49
N VAL A 59 13.99 3.02 7.59
CA VAL A 59 14.74 4.26 7.47
C VAL A 59 15.68 4.16 6.28
N GLN A 60 15.58 5.13 5.38
CA GLN A 60 16.49 5.26 4.25
C GLN A 60 17.69 6.11 4.68
N VAL A 61 18.89 5.52 4.61
CA VAL A 61 20.13 6.20 4.92
C VAL A 61 20.78 6.64 3.62
N GLY A 62 20.93 7.94 3.46
CA GLY A 62 21.60 8.58 2.32
C GLY A 62 22.88 9.30 2.74
N THR A 63 23.38 10.17 1.88
CA THR A 63 24.56 11.00 2.14
C THR A 63 24.24 12.49 2.02
N TYR A 64 24.91 13.30 2.83
CA TYR A 64 24.83 14.77 2.77
C TYR A 64 25.98 15.37 1.94
N VAL A 65 27.02 14.59 1.65
CA VAL A 65 28.22 15.04 0.93
C VAL A 65 28.52 14.11 -0.24
N SER A 66 29.15 14.64 -1.26
CA SER A 66 29.48 13.90 -2.49
C SER A 66 30.91 13.37 -2.44
N GLY A 67 31.15 12.18 -2.99
CA GLY A 67 32.48 11.60 -3.08
C GLY A 67 32.47 10.11 -3.33
N PRO A 68 33.64 9.49 -3.57
CA PRO A 68 33.74 8.04 -3.72
C PRO A 68 33.67 7.35 -2.35
N ILE A 69 33.00 6.20 -2.31
CA ILE A 69 32.94 5.32 -1.14
C ILE A 69 34.29 4.60 -1.02
N VAL A 70 34.98 4.82 0.09
CA VAL A 70 36.28 4.18 0.36
C VAL A 70 36.11 2.86 1.06
N LYS A 71 35.14 2.76 1.97
CA LYS A 71 34.94 1.57 2.78
C LYS A 71 33.48 1.40 3.16
N ILE A 72 33.04 0.14 3.24
CA ILE A 72 31.70 -0.27 3.71
C ILE A 72 31.91 -1.19 4.92
N TYR A 73 31.17 -0.97 6.00
CA TYR A 73 31.23 -1.71 7.24
C TYR A 73 29.97 -2.52 7.52
N CYS A 74 28.82 -2.09 6.94
CA CYS A 74 27.54 -2.78 7.08
C CYS A 74 27.20 -3.44 5.75
N ASP A 75 26.75 -4.69 5.81
CA ASP A 75 26.31 -5.45 4.64
C ASP A 75 24.87 -5.91 4.86
N PHE A 76 24.28 -6.62 3.87
CA PHE A 76 22.94 -7.20 3.98
C PHE A 76 22.79 -8.00 5.27
N ASN A 77 21.64 -7.91 5.92
CA ASN A 77 21.28 -8.60 7.16
C ASN A 77 22.19 -8.30 8.36
N THR A 78 23.02 -7.26 8.28
CA THR A 78 23.83 -6.82 9.42
C THR A 78 22.98 -6.09 10.43
N GLU A 79 23.03 -6.50 11.70
CA GLU A 79 22.46 -5.73 12.79
C GLU A 79 23.30 -4.50 13.06
N VAL A 80 22.69 -3.34 13.13
CA VAL A 80 23.36 -2.05 13.34
C VAL A 80 22.74 -1.34 14.54
N LYS A 81 23.58 -0.57 15.23
CA LYS A 81 23.16 0.31 16.33
C LYS A 81 23.12 1.76 15.87
N LYS A 82 22.29 2.55 16.49
CA LYS A 82 22.26 4.00 16.27
C LYS A 82 23.65 4.63 16.47
N GLY A 83 24.10 5.39 15.49
CA GLY A 83 25.43 6.00 15.46
C GLY A 83 26.54 5.11 14.94
N GLN A 84 26.26 3.84 14.60
CA GLN A 84 27.26 2.95 14.00
C GLN A 84 27.56 3.37 12.56
N ILE A 85 28.85 3.43 12.22
CA ILE A 85 29.30 3.78 10.87
C ILE A 85 29.05 2.60 9.94
N CYS A 86 28.28 2.83 8.88
CA CYS A 86 27.97 1.83 7.85
C CYS A 86 28.83 1.97 6.59
N ALA A 87 29.19 3.19 6.22
CA ALA A 87 30.11 3.42 5.10
C ALA A 87 30.93 4.69 5.34
N LYS A 88 32.02 4.81 4.59
CA LYS A 88 32.90 5.98 4.64
C LYS A 88 33.16 6.51 3.24
N ILE A 89 32.84 7.79 3.04
CA ILE A 89 33.21 8.56 1.86
C ILE A 89 34.64 9.03 2.02
N ASP A 90 35.38 9.28 0.94
CA ASP A 90 36.76 9.80 0.97
C ASP A 90 36.83 11.13 1.76
N PRO A 91 37.44 11.14 2.95
CA PRO A 91 37.48 12.32 3.79
C PRO A 91 38.54 13.34 3.38
N ARG A 92 39.50 12.96 2.53
CA ARG A 92 40.67 13.77 2.19
C ARG A 92 40.34 15.18 1.69
N PRO A 93 39.39 15.39 0.74
CA PRO A 93 39.03 16.73 0.31
C PRO A 93 38.47 17.59 1.45
N TYR A 94 37.68 16.98 2.34
CA TYR A 94 37.06 17.66 3.49
C TYR A 94 38.08 17.96 4.58
N GLN A 95 39.05 17.07 4.80
CA GLN A 95 40.20 17.31 5.72
C GLN A 95 41.01 18.54 5.29
N VAL A 96 41.33 18.64 3.99
CA VAL A 96 42.03 19.82 3.46
C VAL A 96 41.25 21.09 3.70
N THR A 97 39.91 21.07 3.54
CA THR A 97 39.05 22.23 3.80
C THR A 97 39.06 22.62 5.29
N VAL A 98 39.05 21.65 6.20
CA VAL A 98 39.19 21.89 7.65
C VAL A 98 40.57 22.48 7.98
N GLU A 99 41.64 21.97 7.41
CA GLU A 99 42.98 22.50 7.61
C GLU A 99 43.07 23.96 7.12
N GLN A 100 42.53 24.26 5.94
CA GLN A 100 42.48 25.60 5.39
C GLN A 100 41.69 26.57 6.29
N ALA A 101 40.50 26.18 6.76
CA ALA A 101 39.71 26.96 7.66
C ALA A 101 40.40 27.19 9.02
N SER A 102 41.09 26.17 9.54
CA SER A 102 41.83 26.28 10.78
C SER A 102 43.02 27.25 10.66
N ALA A 103 43.76 27.23 9.52
CA ALA A 103 44.81 28.15 9.23
C ALA A 103 44.31 29.58 9.11
N SER A 104 43.14 29.80 8.47
CA SER A 104 42.52 31.11 8.39
C SER A 104 42.13 31.67 9.77
N LEU A 105 41.62 30.81 10.66
CA LEU A 105 41.32 31.17 12.04
C LEU A 105 42.59 31.52 12.82
N ALA A 106 43.69 30.75 12.63
CA ALA A 106 44.95 31.05 13.26
C ALA A 106 45.51 32.42 12.82
N ASN A 107 45.39 32.78 11.53
CA ASN A 107 45.78 34.07 11.00
C ASN A 107 44.95 35.22 11.62
N ALA A 108 43.60 35.07 11.72
CA ALA A 108 42.74 36.07 12.36
C ALA A 108 43.09 36.26 13.84
N ARG A 109 43.42 35.18 14.56
CA ARG A 109 43.86 35.26 15.96
C ARG A 109 45.23 35.95 16.10
N ALA A 110 46.14 35.75 15.15
CA ALA A 110 47.46 36.41 15.11
C ALA A 110 47.29 37.92 14.84
N GLN A 111 46.37 38.30 13.94
CA GLN A 111 46.01 39.68 13.66
C GLN A 111 45.44 40.38 14.92
N LEU A 112 44.47 39.77 15.61
CA LEU A 112 43.95 40.27 16.87
C LEU A 112 45.07 40.53 17.89
N LYS A 113 45.99 39.61 18.04
CA LYS A 113 47.12 39.77 18.97
C LYS A 113 48.00 40.95 18.63
N LYS A 114 48.26 41.20 17.33
CA LYS A 114 48.99 42.39 16.84
C LYS A 114 48.24 43.64 17.17
N ASP A 115 46.92 43.71 16.89
CA ASP A 115 46.13 44.94 17.06
C ASP A 115 45.81 45.20 18.53
N GLN A 116 45.75 44.19 19.38
CA GLN A 116 45.72 44.33 20.84
C GLN A 116 47.04 44.98 21.36
N ALA A 117 48.17 44.62 20.78
CA ALA A 117 49.46 45.25 21.16
C ALA A 117 49.49 46.72 20.72
N ASN A 118 48.95 47.04 19.54
CA ASN A 118 48.81 48.42 19.06
C ASN A 118 47.86 49.21 19.94
N LEU A 119 46.67 48.69 20.29
CA LEU A 119 45.72 49.32 21.21
C LEU A 119 46.38 49.65 22.54
N ARG A 120 47.16 48.74 23.11
CA ARG A 120 47.90 49.00 24.35
C ARG A 120 48.90 50.14 24.21
N TYR A 121 49.59 50.25 23.07
CA TYR A 121 50.52 51.31 22.80
C TYR A 121 49.76 52.65 22.72
N GLU A 122 48.68 52.75 21.98
CA GLU A 122 47.91 54.00 21.84
C GLU A 122 47.25 54.42 23.16
N GLN A 123 46.75 53.46 23.97
CA GLN A 123 46.22 53.74 25.28
C GLN A 123 47.30 54.32 26.22
N LEU A 124 48.49 53.77 26.26
CA LEU A 124 49.60 54.29 27.04
C LEU A 124 50.04 55.69 26.56
N THR A 125 49.94 55.95 25.25
CA THR A 125 50.23 57.26 24.66
C THR A 125 49.16 58.28 25.04
N TYR A 126 47.89 57.95 25.00
CA TYR A 126 46.78 58.78 25.48
C TYR A 126 46.91 59.08 26.97
N GLU A 127 47.16 58.04 27.82
CA GLU A 127 47.38 58.26 29.27
C GLU A 127 48.53 59.18 29.56
N ARG A 128 49.63 59.05 28.83
CA ARG A 128 50.78 59.91 28.95
C ARG A 128 50.45 61.39 28.57
N ASN A 129 49.77 61.63 27.43
CA ASN A 129 49.35 62.94 27.02
C ASN A 129 48.33 63.55 28.00
N LEU A 130 47.47 62.73 28.58
CA LEU A 130 46.50 63.20 29.62
C LEU A 130 47.25 63.64 30.90
N ALA A 131 48.34 62.97 31.30
CA ALA A 131 49.18 63.39 32.41
C ALA A 131 49.93 64.67 32.11
N LEU A 132 50.56 64.77 30.93
CA LEU A 132 51.31 65.99 30.49
C LEU A 132 50.40 67.20 30.28
N MET A 133 49.11 67.01 29.92
CA MET A 133 48.15 68.10 29.81
C MET A 133 47.82 68.74 31.16
N LYS A 134 47.82 67.93 32.24
CA LYS A 134 47.65 68.48 33.59
C LYS A 134 48.75 69.47 33.97
N ASP A 135 49.95 69.26 33.44
CA ASP A 135 51.13 70.10 33.65
C ASP A 135 51.27 71.20 32.57
N ASN A 136 50.25 71.37 31.65
CA ASN A 136 50.28 72.31 30.51
C ASN A 136 51.44 72.12 29.55
N VAL A 137 51.99 70.94 29.40
CA VAL A 137 53.13 70.62 28.55
C VAL A 137 52.74 70.30 27.10
N VAL A 138 51.47 69.79 26.87
CA VAL A 138 50.93 69.44 25.56
C VAL A 138 49.69 70.27 25.23
N THR A 139 49.34 70.38 23.93
CA THR A 139 48.14 71.08 23.46
C THR A 139 46.88 70.18 23.56
N GLN A 140 45.70 70.79 23.62
CA GLN A 140 44.42 70.09 23.60
C GLN A 140 44.29 69.27 22.33
N ASP A 141 44.71 69.80 21.19
CA ASP A 141 44.70 69.09 19.89
C ASP A 141 45.55 67.78 19.92
N ALA A 142 46.71 67.78 20.59
CA ALA A 142 47.54 66.60 20.76
C ALA A 142 46.88 65.54 21.64
N LEU A 143 46.14 65.96 22.68
CA LEU A 143 45.38 65.05 23.53
C LEU A 143 44.19 64.43 22.76
N ASP A 144 43.42 65.24 22.03
CA ASP A 144 42.26 64.80 21.25
C ASP A 144 42.71 63.86 20.11
N SER A 145 43.85 64.11 19.48
CA SER A 145 44.47 63.27 18.50
C SER A 145 44.85 61.89 19.10
N ALA A 146 45.51 61.85 20.27
CA ALA A 146 45.90 60.60 20.96
C ALA A 146 44.66 59.80 21.40
N ARG A 147 43.59 60.50 21.85
CA ARG A 147 42.33 59.84 22.18
C ARG A 147 41.68 59.18 20.95
N SER A 148 41.61 59.94 19.83
CA SER A 148 41.05 59.40 18.59
C SER A 148 41.85 58.18 18.09
N ALA A 149 43.18 58.18 18.22
CA ALA A 149 44.00 57.01 17.87
C ALA A 149 43.71 55.79 18.75
N ALA A 150 43.56 55.99 20.08
CA ALA A 150 43.20 54.91 21.00
C ALA A 150 41.78 54.36 20.71
N ASP A 151 40.79 55.24 20.43
CA ASP A 151 39.44 54.84 20.07
C ASP A 151 39.40 54.08 18.73
N GLN A 152 40.19 54.47 17.74
CA GLN A 152 40.34 53.76 16.46
C GLN A 152 40.98 52.38 16.65
N ALA A 153 42.05 52.28 17.47
CA ALA A 153 42.68 50.99 17.78
C ALA A 153 41.72 50.07 18.54
N ALA A 154 40.89 50.61 19.43
CA ALA A 154 39.83 49.83 20.12
C ALA A 154 38.78 49.31 19.13
N ALA A 155 38.31 50.14 18.21
CA ALA A 155 37.38 49.69 17.17
C ALA A 155 37.97 48.62 16.25
N GLN A 156 39.30 48.69 15.95
CA GLN A 156 39.99 47.67 15.17
C GLN A 156 39.98 46.31 15.89
N VAL A 157 40.25 46.27 17.19
CA VAL A 157 40.19 45.06 18.00
C VAL A 157 38.78 44.45 17.98
N GLU A 158 37.72 45.26 18.00
CA GLU A 158 36.34 44.76 17.88
C GLU A 158 36.06 44.17 16.49
N LEU A 159 36.62 44.78 15.42
CA LEU A 159 36.54 44.20 14.06
C LEU A 159 37.25 42.84 13.99
N ASP A 160 38.41 42.68 14.64
CA ASP A 160 39.15 41.42 14.66
C ASP A 160 38.38 40.36 15.42
N HIS A 161 37.73 40.69 16.53
CA HIS A 161 36.83 39.76 17.23
C HIS A 161 35.66 39.32 16.35
N ALA A 162 35.09 40.20 15.56
CA ALA A 162 34.05 39.83 14.60
C ALA A 162 34.58 38.88 13.49
N SER A 163 35.80 39.17 12.98
CA SER A 163 36.51 38.34 12.00
C SER A 163 36.78 36.93 12.55
N ILE A 164 37.25 36.82 13.79
CA ILE A 164 37.48 35.50 14.46
C ILE A 164 36.19 34.73 14.54
N ARG A 165 35.06 35.32 14.97
CA ARG A 165 33.76 34.61 15.01
C ARG A 165 33.35 34.11 13.62
N GLN A 166 33.61 34.90 12.57
CA GLN A 166 33.35 34.46 11.20
C GLN A 166 34.21 33.26 10.81
N GLN A 167 35.51 33.25 11.10
CA GLN A 167 36.40 32.13 10.79
C GLN A 167 36.10 30.89 11.65
N GLU A 168 35.68 31.07 12.89
CA GLU A 168 35.20 29.96 13.75
C GLU A 168 33.96 29.29 13.18
N ALA A 169 32.99 30.07 12.69
CA ALA A 169 31.82 29.56 12.02
C ALA A 169 32.19 28.78 10.73
N SER A 170 33.15 29.32 9.94
CA SER A 170 33.65 28.63 8.73
C SER A 170 34.34 27.31 9.06
N LEU A 171 35.18 27.29 10.09
CA LEU A 171 35.86 26.03 10.55
C LEU A 171 34.82 25.03 11.03
N HIS A 172 33.81 25.45 11.79
CA HIS A 172 32.75 24.56 12.25
C HIS A 172 31.97 23.96 11.07
N ALA A 173 31.61 24.75 10.07
CA ALA A 173 30.95 24.25 8.86
C ALA A 173 31.80 23.21 8.11
N ALA A 174 33.11 23.44 8.00
CA ALA A 174 34.03 22.47 7.40
C ALA A 174 34.13 21.16 8.22
N GLN A 175 34.13 21.25 9.55
CA GLN A 175 34.15 20.08 10.45
C GLN A 175 32.85 19.27 10.36
N VAL A 176 31.69 19.91 10.26
CA VAL A 176 30.39 19.24 10.06
C VAL A 176 30.41 18.49 8.74
N ASN A 177 30.88 19.10 7.65
CA ASN A 177 30.97 18.43 6.36
C ASN A 177 31.94 17.25 6.38
N LEU A 178 33.05 17.35 7.12
CA LEU A 178 33.94 16.22 7.35
C LEU A 178 33.24 15.11 8.13
N GLY A 179 32.44 15.43 9.15
CA GLY A 179 31.63 14.45 9.89
C GLY A 179 30.63 13.71 9.00
N TYR A 180 30.05 14.38 8.00
CA TYR A 180 29.13 13.77 7.04
C TYR A 180 29.80 12.78 6.08
N THR A 181 31.13 12.66 6.05
CA THR A 181 31.82 11.61 5.30
C THR A 181 31.65 10.23 5.94
N ASP A 182 31.35 10.17 7.22
CA ASP A 182 30.99 8.94 7.92
C ASP A 182 29.47 8.74 7.83
N ILE A 183 29.04 7.75 7.05
CA ILE A 183 27.62 7.40 6.89
C ILE A 183 27.22 6.53 8.08
N ILE A 184 26.38 7.05 8.95
CA ILE A 184 25.98 6.40 10.20
C ILE A 184 24.52 5.93 10.14
N SER A 185 24.19 4.86 10.87
CA SER A 185 22.81 4.45 11.09
C SER A 185 22.12 5.42 12.06
N PRO A 186 20.96 6.01 11.70
CA PRO A 186 20.20 6.88 12.60
C PRO A 186 19.40 6.11 13.65
N VAL A 187 19.21 4.79 13.48
CA VAL A 187 18.38 3.92 14.32
C VAL A 187 19.07 2.59 14.59
N ASP A 188 18.61 1.89 15.63
CA ASP A 188 18.94 0.48 15.82
C ASP A 188 18.09 -0.35 14.84
N GLY A 189 18.63 -1.43 14.28
CA GLY A 189 17.89 -2.28 13.37
C GLY A 189 18.74 -3.19 12.51
N THR A 190 18.16 -3.71 11.44
CA THR A 190 18.84 -4.61 10.49
C THR A 190 18.88 -3.98 9.10
N VAL A 191 20.02 -4.07 8.42
CA VAL A 191 20.18 -3.59 7.03
C VAL A 191 19.42 -4.53 6.09
N VAL A 192 18.35 -4.02 5.46
CA VAL A 192 17.53 -4.76 4.50
C VAL A 192 18.15 -4.72 3.10
N SER A 193 18.64 -3.54 2.68
CA SER A 193 19.28 -3.39 1.38
C SER A 193 20.48 -2.45 1.46
N ARG A 194 21.45 -2.73 0.60
CA ARG A 194 22.64 -1.93 0.35
C ARG A 194 22.71 -1.61 -1.15
N ASN A 195 22.63 -0.32 -1.47
CA ASN A 195 22.55 0.16 -2.86
C ASN A 195 23.82 0.90 -3.27
N VAL A 196 24.96 0.59 -2.64
CA VAL A 196 26.24 1.24 -2.88
C VAL A 196 27.39 0.25 -2.76
N ASP A 197 28.42 0.42 -3.60
CA ASP A 197 29.63 -0.39 -3.60
C ASP A 197 30.89 0.43 -3.32
N VAL A 198 31.96 -0.24 -2.86
CA VAL A 198 33.26 0.39 -2.65
C VAL A 198 33.81 0.88 -4.00
N GLY A 199 34.28 2.12 -4.03
CA GLY A 199 34.76 2.80 -5.25
C GLY A 199 33.65 3.52 -6.03
N GLN A 200 32.38 3.29 -5.71
CA GLN A 200 31.29 4.02 -6.32
C GLN A 200 31.27 5.48 -5.83
N THR A 201 31.06 6.42 -6.77
CA THR A 201 30.91 7.84 -6.44
C THR A 201 29.43 8.15 -6.20
N VAL A 202 29.14 8.76 -5.06
CA VAL A 202 27.79 9.24 -4.71
C VAL A 202 27.74 10.76 -4.81
N ALA A 203 26.62 11.29 -5.30
CA ALA A 203 26.38 12.73 -5.47
C ALA A 203 25.13 13.14 -4.68
N ALA A 204 25.30 14.12 -3.78
CA ALA A 204 24.24 14.63 -2.91
C ALA A 204 23.51 15.84 -3.50
N SER A 205 23.88 16.33 -4.70
CA SER A 205 23.50 17.67 -5.19
C SER A 205 22.10 17.76 -5.84
N PHE A 206 21.52 16.66 -6.36
CA PHE A 206 20.21 16.68 -7.05
C PHE A 206 19.16 15.80 -6.39
N GLN A 207 19.53 14.57 -6.07
CA GLN A 207 18.71 13.63 -5.29
C GLN A 207 19.66 12.89 -4.35
N THR A 208 19.31 12.86 -3.09
CA THR A 208 20.06 12.05 -2.12
C THR A 208 19.82 10.56 -2.44
N PRO A 209 20.81 9.83 -2.95
CA PRO A 209 20.64 8.41 -3.21
C PRO A 209 20.47 7.66 -1.88
N THR A 210 19.55 6.72 -1.85
CA THR A 210 19.45 5.79 -0.72
C THR A 210 20.60 4.81 -0.78
N LEU A 211 21.51 4.85 0.21
CA LEU A 211 22.67 3.97 0.29
C LEU A 211 22.34 2.68 1.02
N PHE A 212 21.61 2.80 2.13
CA PHE A 212 21.14 1.66 2.93
C PHE A 212 19.67 1.84 3.27
N LEU A 213 18.94 0.73 3.32
CA LEU A 213 17.61 0.65 3.88
C LEU A 213 17.69 -0.16 5.16
N ILE A 214 17.32 0.45 6.29
CA ILE A 214 17.41 -0.17 7.61
C ILE A 214 15.99 -0.36 8.14
N ALA A 215 15.63 -1.61 8.49
CA ALA A 215 14.41 -1.94 9.20
C ALA A 215 14.69 -1.90 10.70
N GLN A 216 13.87 -1.17 11.45
CA GLN A 216 14.06 -1.04 12.89
C GLN A 216 13.73 -2.34 13.63
N ASP A 217 12.66 -3.02 13.21
CA ASP A 217 12.19 -4.25 13.85
C ASP A 217 11.56 -5.17 12.79
N LEU A 218 12.12 -6.36 12.60
CA LEU A 218 11.61 -7.38 11.69
C LEU A 218 10.62 -8.36 12.38
N THR A 219 10.46 -8.26 13.69
CA THR A 219 9.49 -9.08 14.43
C THR A 219 8.06 -8.55 14.30
N ARG A 220 7.92 -7.27 13.92
CA ARG A 220 6.64 -6.61 13.65
C ARG A 220 6.62 -6.14 12.22
N MET A 221 5.76 -6.78 11.43
CA MET A 221 5.62 -6.49 10.03
C MET A 221 4.23 -5.92 9.73
N GLN A 222 4.07 -5.38 8.56
CA GLN A 222 2.78 -4.98 8.02
C GLN A 222 2.65 -5.49 6.58
N VAL A 223 1.42 -5.75 6.17
CA VAL A 223 1.09 -5.97 4.77
C VAL A 223 0.36 -4.74 4.26
N ASP A 224 0.92 -4.09 3.28
CA ASP A 224 0.27 -3.01 2.56
C ASP A 224 -0.58 -3.64 1.45
N ALA A 225 -1.87 -3.88 1.74
CA ALA A 225 -2.80 -4.57 0.84
C ALA A 225 -3.57 -3.56 0.00
N SER A 226 -3.55 -3.73 -1.33
CA SER A 226 -4.25 -2.88 -2.28
C SER A 226 -5.68 -3.39 -2.49
N VAL A 227 -6.65 -2.71 -1.90
CA VAL A 227 -8.08 -3.03 -2.00
C VAL A 227 -8.73 -2.17 -3.06
N SER A 228 -9.58 -2.76 -3.90
CA SER A 228 -10.35 -2.03 -4.94
C SER A 228 -11.30 -1.00 -4.31
N GLU A 229 -11.57 0.11 -5.01
CA GLU A 229 -12.56 1.11 -4.62
C GLU A 229 -13.95 0.50 -4.39
N SER A 230 -14.32 -0.52 -5.17
CA SER A 230 -15.60 -1.22 -5.02
C SER A 230 -15.73 -1.98 -3.69
N ASP A 231 -14.61 -2.41 -3.11
CA ASP A 231 -14.57 -3.34 -1.99
C ASP A 231 -14.09 -2.70 -0.69
N VAL A 232 -13.52 -1.49 -0.74
CA VAL A 232 -13.02 -0.79 0.46
C VAL A 232 -14.13 -0.29 1.39
N GLY A 233 -15.35 -0.11 0.85
CA GLY A 233 -16.50 0.43 1.60
C GLY A 233 -16.81 -0.25 2.94
N PRO A 234 -16.87 -1.59 3.04
CA PRO A 234 -17.09 -2.32 4.29
C PRO A 234 -15.84 -2.50 5.17
N VAL A 235 -14.64 -2.19 4.69
CA VAL A 235 -13.38 -2.39 5.45
C VAL A 235 -13.26 -1.37 6.58
N ARG A 236 -12.95 -1.84 7.79
CA ARG A 236 -12.80 -1.01 9.00
C ARG A 236 -11.55 -1.42 9.79
N VAL A 237 -10.97 -0.46 10.49
CA VAL A 237 -9.89 -0.71 11.46
C VAL A 237 -10.39 -1.65 12.57
N GLY A 238 -9.55 -2.61 12.95
CA GLY A 238 -9.85 -3.62 13.96
C GLY A 238 -10.45 -4.92 13.42
N GLN A 239 -10.78 -5.00 12.13
CA GLN A 239 -11.26 -6.25 11.51
C GLN A 239 -10.14 -7.28 11.44
N ASN A 240 -10.51 -8.55 11.60
CA ASN A 240 -9.60 -9.66 11.42
C ASN A 240 -9.31 -9.87 9.93
N ALA A 241 -8.09 -10.25 9.64
CA ALA A 241 -7.66 -10.64 8.32
C ALA A 241 -6.73 -11.86 8.41
N GLU A 242 -6.69 -12.61 7.35
CA GLU A 242 -5.71 -13.68 7.13
C GLU A 242 -5.00 -13.41 5.82
N PHE A 243 -3.71 -13.71 5.76
CA PHE A 243 -3.01 -13.66 4.49
C PHE A 243 -2.07 -14.86 4.34
N THR A 244 -1.82 -15.21 3.12
CA THR A 244 -0.78 -16.17 2.74
C THR A 244 0.27 -15.47 1.90
N VAL A 245 1.50 -15.93 1.97
CA VAL A 245 2.57 -15.48 1.08
C VAL A 245 2.93 -16.61 0.12
N ASP A 246 3.38 -16.27 -1.07
CA ASP A 246 3.69 -17.27 -2.10
C ASP A 246 4.78 -18.27 -1.67
N ALA A 247 5.64 -17.85 -0.73
CA ALA A 247 6.65 -18.72 -0.12
C ALA A 247 6.05 -19.77 0.83
N PHE A 248 4.87 -19.51 1.43
CA PHE A 248 4.20 -20.37 2.40
C PHE A 248 2.69 -20.45 2.09
N PRO A 249 2.28 -21.12 0.98
CA PRO A 249 0.89 -21.11 0.50
C PRO A 249 -0.09 -21.84 1.42
N HIS A 250 0.41 -22.77 2.25
CA HIS A 250 -0.41 -23.57 3.17
C HIS A 250 -0.32 -23.10 4.63
N HIS A 251 0.35 -21.96 4.87
CA HIS A 251 0.48 -21.37 6.21
C HIS A 251 -0.18 -19.97 6.23
N PRO A 252 -1.45 -19.90 6.66
CA PRO A 252 -2.11 -18.61 6.83
C PRO A 252 -1.51 -17.86 8.03
N PHE A 253 -1.22 -16.60 7.84
CA PHE A 253 -0.75 -15.70 8.90
C PHE A 253 -1.93 -14.85 9.38
N PRO A 254 -2.25 -14.87 10.68
CA PRO A 254 -3.27 -14.00 11.23
C PRO A 254 -2.78 -12.55 11.25
N ALA A 255 -3.66 -11.65 10.86
CA ALA A 255 -3.40 -10.22 10.84
C ALA A 255 -4.64 -9.44 11.28
N THR A 256 -4.44 -8.15 11.55
CA THR A 256 -5.53 -7.24 11.91
C THR A 256 -5.40 -5.96 11.11
N VAL A 257 -6.52 -5.42 10.62
CA VAL A 257 -6.55 -4.11 9.96
C VAL A 257 -6.16 -3.02 10.96
N THR A 258 -4.98 -2.43 10.79
CA THR A 258 -4.49 -1.35 11.66
C THR A 258 -4.85 0.03 11.13
N GLN A 259 -4.90 0.17 9.80
CA GLN A 259 -5.20 1.45 9.15
C GLN A 259 -5.80 1.22 7.75
N VAL A 260 -6.72 2.09 7.36
CA VAL A 260 -7.18 2.24 5.97
C VAL A 260 -6.72 3.63 5.51
N ARG A 261 -5.81 3.68 4.53
CA ARG A 261 -5.28 4.94 4.00
C ARG A 261 -6.35 5.61 3.14
N GLN A 262 -6.57 6.90 3.36
CA GLN A 262 -7.62 7.65 2.64
C GLN A 262 -7.16 8.15 1.26
N ALA A 263 -5.85 8.23 1.04
CA ALA A 263 -5.31 8.61 -0.26
C ALA A 263 -5.37 7.42 -1.23
N PRO A 264 -6.08 7.53 -2.36
CA PRO A 264 -6.10 6.48 -3.35
C PRO A 264 -4.75 6.37 -4.08
N VAL A 265 -4.41 5.16 -4.49
CA VAL A 265 -3.30 4.88 -5.40
C VAL A 265 -3.88 4.40 -6.72
N THR A 266 -3.48 5.05 -7.82
CA THR A 266 -3.93 4.65 -9.16
C THR A 266 -2.84 3.87 -9.85
N VAL A 267 -3.09 2.59 -10.11
CA VAL A 267 -2.18 1.71 -10.84
C VAL A 267 -2.90 1.24 -12.11
N GLN A 268 -2.32 1.50 -13.27
CA GLN A 268 -2.90 1.09 -14.57
C GLN A 268 -4.37 1.50 -14.75
N ASN A 269 -4.71 2.73 -14.35
CA ASN A 269 -6.08 3.29 -14.38
C ASN A 269 -7.10 2.59 -13.44
N VAL A 270 -6.65 1.75 -12.52
CA VAL A 270 -7.48 1.17 -11.47
C VAL A 270 -7.22 1.91 -10.18
N VAL A 271 -8.29 2.41 -9.55
CA VAL A 271 -8.22 3.09 -8.26
C VAL A 271 -8.26 2.05 -7.16
N THR A 272 -7.24 2.06 -6.31
CA THR A 272 -7.13 1.18 -5.14
C THR A 272 -6.83 1.99 -3.89
N TYR A 273 -7.17 1.44 -2.74
CA TYR A 273 -6.85 2.00 -1.42
C TYR A 273 -5.95 1.05 -0.66
N ASP A 274 -4.90 1.59 -0.05
CA ASP A 274 -4.00 0.81 0.78
C ASP A 274 -4.62 0.54 2.15
N VAL A 275 -4.81 -0.73 2.45
CA VAL A 275 -5.22 -1.24 3.76
C VAL A 275 -4.02 -1.86 4.44
N VAL A 276 -3.63 -1.31 5.57
CA VAL A 276 -2.47 -1.78 6.33
C VAL A 276 -2.92 -2.85 7.31
N LEU A 277 -2.38 -4.06 7.15
CA LEU A 277 -2.60 -5.21 8.03
C LEU A 277 -1.38 -5.41 8.91
N GLY A 278 -1.54 -5.29 10.23
CA GLY A 278 -0.47 -5.57 11.19
C GLY A 278 -0.32 -7.07 11.45
N VAL A 279 0.92 -7.55 11.45
CA VAL A 279 1.26 -8.97 11.68
C VAL A 279 2.48 -9.10 12.58
N ALA A 280 2.46 -10.07 13.48
CA ALA A 280 3.61 -10.48 14.27
C ALA A 280 4.45 -11.52 13.50
N ASN A 281 5.77 -11.35 13.51
CA ASN A 281 6.74 -12.21 12.81
C ASN A 281 7.87 -12.67 13.77
N PRO A 282 7.54 -13.37 14.87
CA PRO A 282 8.55 -13.75 15.88
C PRO A 282 9.60 -14.73 15.34
N GLU A 283 9.23 -15.56 14.38
CA GLU A 283 10.11 -16.56 13.77
C GLU A 283 10.90 -16.04 12.56
N LEU A 284 10.72 -14.75 12.19
CA LEU A 284 11.37 -14.09 11.06
C LEU A 284 11.14 -14.82 9.71
N LEU A 285 10.01 -15.54 9.57
CA LEU A 285 9.61 -16.22 8.34
C LEU A 285 9.23 -15.23 7.24
N LEU A 286 8.55 -14.16 7.62
CA LEU A 286 8.18 -13.10 6.70
C LEU A 286 9.37 -12.19 6.43
N LYS A 287 9.68 -12.00 5.14
CA LYS A 287 10.76 -11.12 4.69
C LYS A 287 10.19 -9.90 3.99
N PRO A 288 10.82 -8.73 4.11
CA PRO A 288 10.44 -7.54 3.37
C PRO A 288 10.37 -7.79 1.85
N GLY A 289 9.31 -7.28 1.21
CA GLY A 289 9.10 -7.44 -0.23
C GLY A 289 8.38 -8.72 -0.65
N MET A 290 8.00 -9.62 0.26
CA MET A 290 7.17 -10.78 -0.08
C MET A 290 5.79 -10.34 -0.54
N THR A 291 5.26 -10.99 -1.59
CA THR A 291 3.88 -10.82 -2.04
C THR A 291 2.94 -11.57 -1.11
N ALA A 292 1.89 -10.90 -0.66
CA ALA A 292 0.86 -11.44 0.21
C ALA A 292 -0.50 -11.42 -0.48
N ASN A 293 -1.26 -12.51 -0.31
CA ASN A 293 -2.66 -12.61 -0.72
C ASN A 293 -3.51 -12.54 0.56
N ALA A 294 -4.12 -11.39 0.78
CA ALA A 294 -4.87 -11.09 2.01
C ALA A 294 -6.37 -11.32 1.81
N LYS A 295 -7.02 -11.82 2.87
CA LYS A 295 -8.45 -12.01 3.00
C LYS A 295 -8.91 -11.25 4.25
N ILE A 296 -9.58 -10.12 4.06
CA ILE A 296 -10.07 -9.25 5.13
C ILE A 296 -11.50 -9.64 5.45
N ILE A 297 -11.79 -10.05 6.67
CA ILE A 297 -13.12 -10.47 7.12
C ILE A 297 -13.93 -9.22 7.44
N THR A 298 -14.95 -8.95 6.61
CA THR A 298 -15.78 -7.74 6.75
C THR A 298 -17.07 -8.00 7.52
N ALA A 299 -17.57 -9.25 7.48
CA ALA A 299 -18.72 -9.70 8.28
C ALA A 299 -18.61 -11.21 8.50
N GLU A 300 -19.04 -11.66 9.67
CA GLU A 300 -19.10 -13.06 10.05
C GLU A 300 -20.39 -13.30 10.81
N GLU A 301 -21.23 -14.21 10.27
CA GLU A 301 -22.53 -14.57 10.87
C GLU A 301 -22.55 -16.06 11.11
N PRO A 302 -22.51 -16.51 12.38
CA PRO A 302 -22.50 -17.92 12.72
C PRO A 302 -23.90 -18.52 12.64
N ASN A 303 -23.98 -19.80 12.20
CA ASN A 303 -25.18 -20.63 12.21
C ASN A 303 -26.41 -20.02 11.47
N VAL A 304 -26.15 -19.34 10.35
CA VAL A 304 -27.22 -18.77 9.51
C VAL A 304 -27.75 -19.76 8.49
N LEU A 305 -28.97 -19.53 8.02
CA LEU A 305 -29.59 -20.32 6.96
C LEU A 305 -29.03 -19.88 5.61
N MET A 306 -28.36 -20.80 4.89
CA MET A 306 -27.65 -20.50 3.66
C MET A 306 -28.30 -21.17 2.45
N VAL A 307 -28.32 -20.44 1.34
CA VAL A 307 -28.68 -20.99 0.03
C VAL A 307 -27.61 -20.58 -1.01
N PRO A 308 -27.32 -21.44 -2.00
CA PRO A 308 -26.42 -21.05 -3.08
C PRO A 308 -26.93 -19.85 -3.85
N LEU A 309 -26.04 -18.91 -4.21
CA LEU A 309 -26.39 -17.71 -4.98
C LEU A 309 -27.07 -18.06 -6.32
N GLN A 310 -26.77 -19.23 -6.89
CA GLN A 310 -27.40 -19.73 -8.11
C GLN A 310 -28.91 -19.93 -7.95
N ALA A 311 -29.39 -20.36 -6.77
CA ALA A 311 -30.81 -20.53 -6.51
C ALA A 311 -31.63 -19.23 -6.57
N LEU A 312 -31.00 -18.09 -6.25
CA LEU A 312 -31.64 -16.77 -6.35
C LEU A 312 -31.67 -16.21 -7.78
N ARG A 313 -30.88 -16.79 -8.68
CA ARG A 313 -30.84 -16.41 -10.11
C ARG A 313 -31.74 -17.28 -10.97
N PHE A 314 -32.22 -18.39 -10.44
CA PHE A 314 -33.08 -19.31 -11.16
C PHE A 314 -34.48 -18.71 -11.37
N SER A 315 -35.00 -18.80 -12.60
CA SER A 315 -36.38 -18.46 -12.95
C SER A 315 -36.90 -19.48 -13.97
N PRO A 316 -37.99 -20.18 -13.71
CA PRO A 316 -38.52 -21.24 -14.58
C PRO A 316 -38.98 -20.73 -15.95
N ASP A 317 -39.18 -19.43 -16.13
CA ASP A 317 -39.66 -18.83 -17.39
C ASP A 317 -38.52 -18.32 -18.31
N ALA A 318 -37.26 -18.46 -17.92
CA ALA A 318 -36.13 -17.96 -18.70
C ALA A 318 -35.91 -18.71 -20.03
N GLY A 319 -36.45 -19.94 -20.19
CA GLY A 319 -36.35 -20.76 -21.39
C GLY A 319 -37.42 -20.52 -22.46
N SER A 320 -38.57 -19.93 -22.15
CA SER A 320 -39.64 -19.65 -23.08
C SER A 320 -39.59 -18.20 -23.53
N GLY A 321 -38.97 -17.86 -24.67
CA GLY A 321 -38.74 -16.54 -25.25
C GLY A 321 -39.91 -15.53 -25.31
N LYS A 322 -40.84 -15.59 -24.36
CA LYS A 322 -41.92 -14.63 -24.10
C LYS A 322 -41.80 -14.11 -22.65
N GLY A 323 -40.65 -13.63 -22.28
CA GLY A 323 -40.43 -12.97 -21.02
C GLY A 323 -41.08 -11.59 -21.05
N ALA A 324 -42.23 -11.42 -20.42
CA ALA A 324 -42.60 -10.13 -19.87
C ALA A 324 -41.45 -9.72 -18.94
N ARG A 325 -40.74 -8.69 -19.35
CA ARG A 325 -39.77 -7.99 -18.53
C ARG A 325 -40.54 -7.34 -17.38
N ALA A 326 -40.82 -8.14 -16.34
CA ALA A 326 -41.37 -7.61 -15.11
C ALA A 326 -40.33 -6.59 -14.63
N GLU A 327 -40.67 -5.32 -14.58
CA GLU A 327 -39.96 -4.28 -13.89
C GLU A 327 -39.84 -4.72 -12.43
N HIS A 328 -38.81 -5.49 -12.13
CA HIS A 328 -38.39 -5.72 -10.76
C HIS A 328 -37.86 -4.37 -10.25
N ARG A 329 -38.72 -3.63 -9.54
CA ARG A 329 -38.21 -2.67 -8.58
C ARG A 329 -37.23 -3.43 -7.70
N HIS A 330 -35.95 -3.14 -7.87
CA HIS A 330 -34.88 -3.64 -7.01
C HIS A 330 -35.14 -3.15 -5.58
N ASP A 331 -35.85 -3.96 -4.81
CA ASP A 331 -35.77 -3.90 -3.36
C ASP A 331 -34.55 -4.78 -3.03
N ASP A 332 -33.36 -4.17 -2.77
CA ASP A 332 -32.07 -4.84 -2.67
C ASP A 332 -32.03 -5.97 -1.63
N HIS A 333 -33.03 -6.09 -0.79
CA HIS A 333 -33.10 -7.08 0.28
C HIS A 333 -34.10 -8.20 0.06
N LYS A 334 -34.93 -8.17 -1.02
CA LYS A 334 -35.94 -9.21 -1.29
C LYS A 334 -35.60 -9.98 -2.56
N ALA A 335 -35.63 -11.29 -2.46
CA ALA A 335 -35.43 -12.18 -3.60
C ALA A 335 -36.50 -13.28 -3.64
N ASP A 336 -36.75 -13.77 -4.83
CA ASP A 336 -37.66 -14.89 -5.05
C ASP A 336 -36.82 -16.18 -5.16
N LEU A 337 -37.23 -17.19 -4.40
CA LEU A 337 -36.56 -18.51 -4.34
C LEU A 337 -37.58 -19.60 -4.74
N TRP A 338 -37.12 -20.58 -5.49
CA TRP A 338 -37.95 -21.69 -5.91
C TRP A 338 -37.61 -22.94 -5.12
N VAL A 339 -38.58 -23.47 -4.38
CA VAL A 339 -38.46 -24.67 -3.56
C VAL A 339 -39.21 -25.81 -4.20
N LEU A 340 -38.57 -26.98 -4.31
CA LEU A 340 -39.19 -28.20 -4.84
C LEU A 340 -40.00 -28.88 -3.74
N ASN A 341 -41.32 -29.01 -3.97
CA ASN A 341 -42.21 -29.72 -3.10
C ASN A 341 -42.79 -30.96 -3.87
N GLY A 342 -42.16 -32.11 -3.69
CA GLY A 342 -42.49 -33.32 -4.46
C GLY A 342 -42.11 -33.17 -5.95
N LYS A 343 -43.10 -32.97 -6.84
CA LYS A 343 -42.91 -32.73 -8.28
C LYS A 343 -43.17 -31.32 -8.75
N THR A 344 -43.60 -30.45 -7.84
CA THR A 344 -43.98 -29.06 -8.17
C THR A 344 -43.03 -28.06 -7.50
N ILE A 345 -42.68 -27.02 -8.20
CA ILE A 345 -41.93 -25.91 -7.63
C ILE A 345 -42.83 -24.83 -7.07
N ARG A 346 -42.51 -24.31 -5.89
CA ARG A 346 -43.21 -23.22 -5.23
C ARG A 346 -42.27 -22.02 -5.10
N GLN A 347 -42.73 -20.86 -5.51
CA GLN A 347 -42.02 -19.61 -5.29
C GLN A 347 -42.24 -19.16 -3.84
N ILE A 348 -41.13 -18.85 -3.18
CA ILE A 348 -41.10 -18.29 -1.84
C ILE A 348 -40.32 -16.97 -1.90
N ARG A 349 -40.89 -15.91 -1.35
CA ARG A 349 -40.21 -14.64 -1.19
C ARG A 349 -39.39 -14.66 0.09
N VAL A 350 -38.08 -14.37 -0.04
CA VAL A 350 -37.10 -14.38 1.06
C VAL A 350 -36.46 -13.02 1.19
N VAL A 351 -36.00 -12.72 2.43
CA VAL A 351 -35.14 -11.56 2.71
C VAL A 351 -33.71 -12.04 2.78
N ARG A 352 -32.85 -11.52 1.90
CA ARG A 352 -31.46 -11.87 1.84
C ARG A 352 -30.62 -11.02 2.80
N GLY A 353 -29.65 -11.63 3.48
CA GLY A 353 -28.64 -11.01 4.32
C GLY A 353 -27.32 -10.84 3.59
N ILE A 354 -26.23 -11.17 4.28
CA ILE A 354 -24.88 -11.13 3.73
C ILE A 354 -24.66 -12.26 2.72
N ASP A 355 -23.70 -12.10 1.82
CA ASP A 355 -23.25 -13.12 0.88
C ASP A 355 -21.72 -13.23 0.88
N ASP A 356 -21.21 -14.45 0.57
CA ASP A 356 -19.79 -14.72 0.42
C ASP A 356 -19.37 -14.91 -1.05
N GLY A 357 -20.25 -14.57 -2.00
CA GLY A 357 -20.08 -14.79 -3.43
C GLY A 357 -20.47 -16.19 -3.92
N THR A 358 -20.64 -17.17 -3.01
CA THR A 358 -21.06 -18.54 -3.30
C THR A 358 -22.45 -18.82 -2.71
N SER A 359 -22.65 -18.43 -1.47
CA SER A 359 -23.87 -18.61 -0.69
C SER A 359 -24.38 -17.27 -0.17
N VAL A 360 -25.68 -17.22 0.10
CA VAL A 360 -26.38 -16.06 0.64
C VAL A 360 -27.14 -16.45 1.89
N GLU A 361 -27.05 -15.62 2.90
CA GLU A 361 -27.84 -15.71 4.12
C GLU A 361 -29.32 -15.39 3.83
N ILE A 362 -30.22 -16.15 4.45
CA ILE A 362 -31.65 -15.89 4.44
C ILE A 362 -32.09 -15.44 5.84
N LEU A 363 -32.41 -14.14 5.95
CA LEU A 363 -32.87 -13.51 7.20
C LEU A 363 -34.36 -13.77 7.50
N GLY A 364 -35.17 -13.99 6.46
CA GLY A 364 -36.62 -14.15 6.62
C GLY A 364 -37.25 -14.81 5.42
N GLY A 365 -38.39 -15.51 5.65
CA GLY A 365 -39.15 -16.26 4.66
C GLY A 365 -39.64 -17.59 5.23
N GLU A 366 -40.53 -18.29 4.48
CA GLU A 366 -41.04 -19.62 4.88
C GLU A 366 -40.06 -20.76 4.54
N LEU A 367 -38.75 -20.54 4.68
CA LEU A 367 -37.70 -21.50 4.34
C LEU A 367 -37.18 -22.24 5.60
N LYS A 368 -37.06 -23.55 5.52
CA LYS A 368 -36.56 -24.39 6.64
C LYS A 368 -35.27 -25.13 6.26
N PRO A 369 -34.45 -25.46 7.25
CA PRO A 369 -33.31 -26.34 7.03
C PRO A 369 -33.82 -27.71 6.46
N GLY A 370 -33.17 -28.15 5.38
CA GLY A 370 -33.51 -29.39 4.69
C GLY A 370 -34.43 -29.23 3.48
N ASP A 371 -35.03 -28.05 3.27
CA ASP A 371 -35.79 -27.77 2.06
C ASP A 371 -34.90 -27.86 0.82
N GLN A 372 -35.47 -28.31 -0.32
CA GLN A 372 -34.76 -28.46 -1.57
C GLN A 372 -35.00 -27.20 -2.44
N VAL A 373 -33.96 -26.38 -2.61
CA VAL A 373 -34.03 -25.18 -3.49
C VAL A 373 -33.55 -25.57 -4.89
N VAL A 374 -34.23 -25.01 -5.89
CA VAL A 374 -33.92 -25.24 -7.30
C VAL A 374 -32.77 -24.33 -7.71
N ILE A 375 -31.76 -24.91 -8.30
CA ILE A 375 -30.57 -24.17 -8.82
C ILE A 375 -30.50 -24.15 -10.33
N ASP A 376 -31.09 -25.19 -11.00
CA ASP A 376 -31.08 -25.30 -12.46
C ASP A 376 -32.24 -26.20 -12.93
N GLU A 377 -32.58 -26.08 -14.20
CA GLU A 377 -33.60 -26.91 -14.89
C GLU A 377 -32.94 -27.73 -15.99
N VAL A 378 -33.09 -29.03 -15.95
CA VAL A 378 -32.65 -29.94 -17.02
C VAL A 378 -33.87 -30.34 -17.83
N ALA A 379 -34.00 -29.83 -19.03
CA ALA A 379 -34.94 -30.37 -20.00
C ALA A 379 -34.48 -31.78 -20.38
N ASP A 380 -35.29 -32.79 -20.04
CA ASP A 380 -35.00 -34.16 -20.43
C ASP A 380 -35.10 -34.24 -21.97
N ALA A 381 -33.96 -34.15 -22.64
CA ALA A 381 -33.83 -34.34 -24.07
C ALA A 381 -34.04 -35.81 -24.34
N GLY A 382 -35.31 -36.24 -24.44
CA GLY A 382 -35.67 -37.54 -24.96
C GLY A 382 -34.98 -37.79 -26.29
N ASP A 383 -34.16 -38.80 -26.30
CA ASP A 383 -33.46 -39.43 -27.43
C ASP A 383 -32.00 -39.01 -27.70
N GLY A 384 -31.13 -39.83 -27.24
CA GLY A 384 -29.94 -40.45 -27.88
C GLY A 384 -28.92 -39.57 -28.62
N LYS A 385 -28.74 -38.24 -28.34
CA LYS A 385 -27.60 -37.49 -28.87
C LYS A 385 -26.65 -37.08 -27.75
N LYS A 386 -25.52 -37.81 -27.63
CA LYS A 386 -24.38 -37.39 -26.81
C LYS A 386 -23.98 -35.96 -27.06
N PRO A 387 -23.74 -35.16 -26.04
CA PRO A 387 -23.29 -33.78 -26.20
C PRO A 387 -21.97 -33.78 -26.98
N ARG A 388 -21.97 -33.10 -28.12
CA ARG A 388 -20.75 -32.77 -28.84
C ARG A 388 -19.99 -31.70 -28.01
N LEU A 389 -18.92 -32.13 -27.37
CA LEU A 389 -17.91 -31.22 -26.84
C LEU A 389 -17.47 -30.27 -27.97
N ALA A 390 -17.74 -28.99 -27.79
CA ALA A 390 -17.24 -27.94 -28.67
C ALA A 390 -15.70 -27.98 -28.63
N ARG A 391 -15.09 -28.34 -29.77
CA ARG A 391 -13.64 -28.21 -29.96
C ARG A 391 -13.31 -26.70 -29.95
N PRO A 392 -12.25 -26.28 -29.25
CA PRO A 392 -11.76 -24.92 -29.38
C PRO A 392 -11.23 -24.75 -30.81
N GLN A 393 -11.78 -23.77 -31.50
CA GLN A 393 -11.30 -23.31 -32.79
C GLN A 393 -9.94 -22.63 -32.62
N MET A 394 -8.86 -23.35 -32.98
CA MET A 394 -7.57 -22.74 -33.22
C MET A 394 -7.68 -21.86 -34.49
N GLY A 395 -7.86 -20.56 -34.28
CA GLY A 395 -7.71 -19.57 -35.34
C GLY A 395 -6.23 -19.31 -35.61
N GLY A 396 -5.69 -19.95 -36.66
CA GLY A 396 -4.44 -19.51 -37.25
C GLY A 396 -4.65 -18.17 -37.95
N GLY A 397 -3.86 -17.20 -37.59
CA GLY A 397 -3.74 -15.89 -38.21
C GLY A 397 -2.27 -15.50 -38.22
N MET A 398 -1.53 -16.02 -39.22
CA MET A 398 -0.26 -15.44 -39.69
C MET A 398 -0.55 -14.03 -40.24
N HIS A 399 0.08 -13.00 -39.70
CA HIS A 399 0.42 -11.81 -40.45
C HIS A 399 1.83 -11.34 -40.10
N HIS A 400 2.67 -11.38 -41.14
CA HIS A 400 3.91 -10.64 -41.26
C HIS A 400 3.67 -9.13 -41.05
N PHE A 401 4.43 -8.47 -40.23
CA PHE A 401 5.40 -7.40 -40.57
C PHE A 401 6.22 -7.11 -39.33
#